data_94446dd5ce09d4b77dfabbb685e33590
#
_entry.id   94446dd5ce09d4b77dfabbb685e33590
#
_cell.length_a   1.000
_cell.length_b   1.000
_cell.length_c   1.000
_cell.angle_alpha   90.00
_cell.angle_beta   90.00
_cell.angle_gamma   90.00
#
_symmetry.space_group_name_H-M   'P 1'
#
loop_
_entity.id
_entity.type
_entity.pdbx_description
1 polymer ?
#
loop_
_entity_poly.entity_id
_entity_poly.type
_entity_poly.pdbx_seq_one_letter_code
_entity_poly.pdbx_strand_id
1 'polypeptide(L)'
;FMDILKKNLNLLFFSFVFLIYQLIFLDFFPNHNGLLGNDYEQFLPNFIFGKIWFNNNLLSVPWFSPSFCCGTPFYPDPQTAFYSIQQLFYIFFEPILATKILFIYFSFLGYCGMFFLLRKNFEISFLISLLGAIIFIFNGFYLYRAIVGHVAYMNFILIPLYCFFLIEAITNKNNILRNIYLFLSALLFSSFFYSGSGPIMPLILLSIIFVLTFFYFKNEEFLKIFS
;
A
#
# COMPACT_ATOMS: atom_id res chain seq x y z
N PHE A 1 -31.54 -15.65 -9.89
CA PHE A 1 -31.62 -14.29 -10.41
C PHE A 1 -31.40 -13.24 -9.27
N MET A 2 -32.12 -13.34 -8.15
CA MET A 2 -32.01 -12.40 -7.02
C MET A 2 -30.60 -12.35 -6.40
N ASP A 3 -29.91 -13.48 -6.28
CA ASP A 3 -28.54 -13.53 -5.71
C ASP A 3 -27.51 -12.86 -6.63
N ILE A 4 -27.65 -13.02 -7.93
CA ILE A 4 -26.79 -12.35 -8.93
C ILE A 4 -27.04 -10.84 -8.88
N LEU A 5 -28.29 -10.41 -8.80
CA LEU A 5 -28.64 -8.99 -8.70
C LEU A 5 -28.06 -8.36 -7.42
N LYS A 6 -28.21 -9.04 -6.28
CA LYS A 6 -27.66 -8.60 -4.99
C LYS A 6 -26.12 -8.53 -5.02
N LYS A 7 -25.46 -9.51 -5.64
CA LYS A 7 -24.00 -9.51 -5.81
C LYS A 7 -23.52 -8.34 -6.65
N ASN A 8 -24.19 -8.07 -7.78
CA ASN A 8 -23.86 -6.95 -8.64
C ASN A 8 -24.10 -5.60 -7.95
N LEU A 9 -25.20 -5.46 -7.20
CA LEU A 9 -25.50 -4.26 -6.43
C LEU A 9 -24.43 -3.99 -5.36
N ASN A 10 -23.99 -5.03 -4.67
CA ASN A 10 -22.91 -4.93 -3.67
C ASN A 10 -21.59 -4.47 -4.32
N LEU A 11 -21.24 -5.00 -5.49
CA LEU A 11 -20.04 -4.60 -6.22
C LEU A 11 -20.14 -3.15 -6.69
N LEU A 12 -21.28 -2.73 -7.22
CA LEU A 12 -21.53 -1.35 -7.63
C LEU A 12 -21.38 -0.40 -6.43
N PHE A 13 -21.95 -0.74 -5.28
CA PHE A 13 -21.88 0.07 -4.08
C PHE A 13 -20.45 0.17 -3.56
N PHE A 14 -19.71 -0.94 -3.54
CA PHE A 14 -18.29 -0.97 -3.18
C PHE A 14 -17.46 -0.04 -4.08
N SER A 15 -17.64 -0.13 -5.39
CA SER A 15 -16.92 0.70 -6.37
C SER A 15 -17.31 2.17 -6.28
N PHE A 16 -18.59 2.47 -6.07
CA PHE A 16 -19.11 3.82 -5.95
C PHE A 16 -18.52 4.57 -4.74
N VAL A 17 -18.43 3.91 -3.61
CA VAL A 17 -17.81 4.50 -2.40
C VAL A 17 -16.34 4.84 -2.64
N PHE A 18 -15.59 3.95 -3.30
CA PHE A 18 -14.20 4.22 -3.63
C PHE A 18 -14.06 5.39 -4.62
N LEU A 19 -14.97 5.50 -5.61
CA LEU A 19 -14.98 6.61 -6.54
C LEU A 19 -15.23 7.96 -5.82
N ILE A 20 -16.17 8.00 -4.88
CA ILE A 20 -16.39 9.20 -4.05
C ILE A 20 -15.13 9.59 -3.31
N TYR A 21 -14.43 8.62 -2.69
CA TYR A 21 -13.17 8.89 -2.01
C TYR A 21 -12.15 9.53 -2.95
N GLN A 22 -11.99 9.01 -4.18
CA GLN A 22 -11.07 9.58 -5.16
C GLN A 22 -11.47 11.00 -5.58
N LEU A 23 -12.75 11.25 -5.82
CA LEU A 23 -13.25 12.57 -6.18
C LEU A 23 -13.00 13.62 -5.10
N ILE A 24 -13.03 13.22 -3.82
CA ILE A 24 -12.76 14.14 -2.70
C ILE A 24 -11.27 14.47 -2.59
N PHE A 25 -10.37 13.48 -2.76
CA PHE A 25 -8.97 13.64 -2.36
C PHE A 25 -7.99 13.80 -3.51
N LEU A 26 -8.36 13.44 -4.74
CA LEU A 26 -7.44 13.52 -5.88
C LEU A 26 -7.02 14.95 -6.23
N ASP A 27 -7.87 15.94 -5.93
CA ASP A 27 -7.60 17.36 -6.16
C ASP A 27 -6.52 17.94 -5.24
N PHE A 28 -6.09 17.19 -4.21
CA PHE A 28 -4.97 17.60 -3.36
C PHE A 28 -3.60 17.35 -4.02
N PHE A 29 -3.54 16.75 -5.24
CA PHE A 29 -2.29 16.36 -5.91
C PHE A 29 -2.17 16.88 -7.37
N PRO A 30 -1.55 18.00 -7.68
CA PRO A 30 -1.24 19.12 -6.80
C PRO A 30 -2.54 19.79 -6.30
N ASN A 31 -2.44 20.67 -5.32
CA ASN A 31 -3.59 21.48 -4.91
C ASN A 31 -4.02 22.47 -6.01
N HIS A 32 -5.10 23.21 -5.78
CA HIS A 32 -5.65 24.17 -6.75
C HIS A 32 -4.64 25.23 -7.25
N ASN A 33 -3.58 25.50 -6.49
CA ASN A 33 -2.51 26.42 -6.87
C ASN A 33 -1.32 25.74 -7.55
N GLY A 34 -1.42 24.45 -7.87
CA GLY A 34 -0.33 23.65 -8.46
C GLY A 34 0.78 23.32 -7.47
N LEU A 35 0.58 23.53 -6.17
CA LEU A 35 1.58 23.26 -5.13
C LEU A 35 1.46 21.83 -4.63
N LEU A 36 2.59 21.21 -4.41
CA LEU A 36 2.74 19.94 -3.67
C LEU A 36 3.19 20.24 -2.24
N GLY A 37 3.00 19.26 -1.33
CA GLY A 37 3.50 19.37 0.03
C GLY A 37 5.03 19.45 0.08
N ASN A 38 5.59 19.99 1.16
CA ASN A 38 7.02 20.32 1.27
C ASN A 38 7.96 19.13 1.03
N ASP A 39 7.60 17.93 1.47
CA ASP A 39 8.48 16.75 1.35
C ASP A 39 8.57 16.22 -0.10
N TYR A 40 7.64 16.63 -0.97
CA TYR A 40 7.79 16.36 -2.39
C TYR A 40 9.02 17.05 -3.00
N GLU A 41 9.51 18.15 -2.42
CA GLU A 41 10.75 18.81 -2.83
C GLU A 41 11.96 17.87 -2.70
N GLN A 42 11.94 16.95 -1.73
CA GLN A 42 12.99 15.94 -1.53
C GLN A 42 12.72 14.68 -2.34
N PHE A 43 11.51 14.16 -2.29
CA PHE A 43 11.21 12.84 -2.88
C PHE A 43 11.09 12.87 -4.40
N LEU A 44 10.52 13.90 -5.00
CA LEU A 44 10.40 13.97 -6.46
C LEU A 44 11.75 13.98 -7.18
N PRO A 45 12.73 14.80 -6.77
CA PRO A 45 14.08 14.74 -7.37
C PRO A 45 14.73 13.37 -7.24
N ASN A 46 14.52 12.65 -6.12
CA ASN A 46 15.03 11.29 -5.95
C ASN A 46 14.41 10.32 -6.96
N PHE A 47 13.09 10.36 -7.15
CA PHE A 47 12.41 9.53 -8.13
C PHE A 47 12.78 9.91 -9.58
N ILE A 48 12.95 11.19 -9.87
CA ILE A 48 13.41 11.67 -11.20
C ILE A 48 14.84 11.17 -11.45
N PHE A 49 15.73 11.28 -10.46
CA PHE A 49 17.08 10.72 -10.57
C PHE A 49 17.03 9.20 -10.80
N GLY A 50 16.20 8.49 -10.04
CA GLY A 50 15.99 7.05 -10.22
C GLY A 50 15.50 6.69 -11.64
N LYS A 51 14.61 7.50 -12.23
CA LYS A 51 14.17 7.36 -13.64
C LYS A 51 15.33 7.56 -14.62
N ILE A 52 16.12 8.61 -14.43
CA ILE A 52 17.30 8.92 -15.30
C ILE A 52 18.32 7.78 -15.17
N TRP A 53 18.58 7.32 -13.94
CA TRP A 53 19.50 6.20 -13.71
C TRP A 53 19.02 4.93 -14.39
N PHE A 54 17.76 4.56 -14.22
CA PHE A 54 17.16 3.36 -14.82
C PHE A 54 17.27 3.39 -16.35
N ASN A 55 17.00 4.53 -16.99
CA ASN A 55 17.08 4.67 -18.44
C ASN A 55 18.50 4.46 -18.99
N ASN A 56 19.53 4.79 -18.22
CA ASN A 56 20.93 4.67 -18.64
C ASN A 56 21.60 3.37 -18.15
N ASN A 57 21.21 2.85 -17.01
CA ASN A 57 21.91 1.79 -16.29
C ASN A 57 21.00 0.62 -15.86
N LEU A 58 19.73 0.65 -16.26
CA LEU A 58 18.71 -0.33 -15.86
C LEU A 58 18.62 -0.49 -14.34
N LEU A 59 18.65 -1.72 -13.85
CA LEU A 59 18.54 -2.06 -12.42
C LEU A 59 19.89 -2.08 -11.68
N SER A 60 20.98 -1.56 -12.28
CA SER A 60 22.24 -1.44 -11.56
C SER A 60 22.10 -0.50 -10.34
N VAL A 61 22.90 -0.76 -9.30
CA VAL A 61 22.79 -0.02 -8.03
C VAL A 61 23.25 1.43 -8.19
N PRO A 62 22.40 2.42 -7.95
CA PRO A 62 22.76 3.84 -7.96
C PRO A 62 23.43 4.24 -6.64
N TRP A 63 24.72 4.00 -6.50
CA TRP A 63 25.44 4.27 -5.25
C TRP A 63 25.48 5.74 -4.85
N PHE A 64 25.49 6.65 -5.83
CA PHE A 64 25.69 8.08 -5.63
C PHE A 64 24.77 8.89 -6.53
N SER A 65 24.17 9.95 -6.00
CA SER A 65 23.42 10.94 -6.77
C SER A 65 24.10 12.30 -6.71
N PRO A 66 24.38 12.94 -7.85
CA PRO A 66 24.89 14.30 -7.89
C PRO A 66 23.82 15.37 -7.64
N SER A 67 22.56 14.97 -7.46
CA SER A 67 21.39 15.87 -7.53
C SER A 67 21.24 16.81 -6.34
N PHE A 68 21.88 16.53 -5.19
CA PHE A 68 21.74 17.34 -3.97
C PHE A 68 23.09 17.78 -3.41
N CYS A 69 23.25 19.08 -3.07
CA CYS A 69 24.35 19.61 -2.28
C CYS A 69 25.75 19.08 -2.69
N CYS A 70 26.08 19.09 -3.97
CA CYS A 70 27.30 18.49 -4.53
C CYS A 70 27.37 16.97 -4.51
N GLY A 71 26.27 16.31 -4.23
CA GLY A 71 26.12 14.86 -4.28
C GLY A 71 25.92 14.19 -2.93
N THR A 72 25.15 13.12 -2.93
CA THR A 72 24.85 12.31 -1.74
C THR A 72 24.94 10.81 -2.05
N PRO A 73 25.25 9.95 -1.05
CA PRO A 73 25.03 8.53 -1.17
C PRO A 73 23.54 8.29 -1.46
N PHE A 74 23.23 7.54 -2.55
CA PHE A 74 21.83 7.35 -2.95
C PHE A 74 21.31 6.01 -2.44
N TYR A 75 21.83 4.90 -2.91
CA TYR A 75 21.34 3.57 -2.53
C TYR A 75 21.45 3.26 -1.02
N PRO A 76 22.48 3.68 -0.30
CA PRO A 76 22.55 3.44 1.14
C PRO A 76 21.52 4.20 1.97
N ASP A 77 20.92 5.28 1.41
CA ASP A 77 19.84 5.98 2.08
C ASP A 77 18.52 5.19 1.92
N PRO A 78 17.93 4.70 3.03
CA PRO A 78 16.70 3.93 2.97
C PRO A 78 15.49 4.71 2.44
N GLN A 79 15.57 6.05 2.38
CA GLN A 79 14.48 6.90 1.91
C GLN A 79 14.45 7.09 0.40
N THR A 80 15.47 6.64 -0.35
CA THR A 80 15.53 6.84 -1.81
C THR A 80 14.53 5.99 -2.59
N ALA A 81 14.12 4.86 -2.03
CA ALA A 81 13.09 3.98 -2.56
C ALA A 81 13.27 3.53 -4.02
N PHE A 82 14.54 3.42 -4.51
CA PHE A 82 14.84 3.09 -5.92
C PHE A 82 14.26 1.75 -6.38
N TYR A 83 14.30 0.71 -5.54
CA TYR A 83 13.73 -0.61 -5.85
C TYR A 83 12.29 -0.77 -5.38
N SER A 84 11.57 0.33 -5.20
CA SER A 84 10.19 0.32 -4.73
C SER A 84 9.17 0.24 -5.87
N ILE A 85 7.94 -0.13 -5.52
CA ILE A 85 6.78 -0.04 -6.43
C ILE A 85 6.56 1.42 -6.85
N GLN A 86 6.79 2.38 -5.96
CA GLN A 86 6.67 3.80 -6.24
C GLN A 86 7.57 4.20 -7.40
N GLN A 87 8.85 3.81 -7.36
CA GLN A 87 9.81 4.15 -8.43
C GLN A 87 9.35 3.65 -9.79
N LEU A 88 8.70 2.49 -9.88
CA LEU A 88 8.19 1.98 -11.16
C LEU A 88 7.21 2.97 -11.82
N PHE A 89 6.31 3.57 -11.04
CA PHE A 89 5.38 4.56 -11.59
C PHE A 89 6.10 5.80 -12.11
N TYR A 90 7.11 6.28 -11.39
CA TYR A 90 7.90 7.43 -11.84
C TYR A 90 8.79 7.12 -13.06
N ILE A 91 9.16 5.87 -13.29
CA ILE A 91 9.86 5.48 -14.51
C ILE A 91 8.96 5.65 -15.74
N PHE A 92 7.69 5.23 -15.65
CA PHE A 92 6.78 5.18 -16.80
C PHE A 92 5.96 6.45 -17.00
N PHE A 93 5.69 7.22 -15.93
CA PHE A 93 4.81 8.37 -15.99
C PHE A 93 5.53 9.68 -15.66
N GLU A 94 4.90 10.79 -16.02
CA GLU A 94 5.32 12.11 -15.58
C GLU A 94 5.14 12.25 -14.04
N PRO A 95 6.01 13.00 -13.33
CA PRO A 95 6.05 12.99 -11.87
C PRO A 95 4.70 13.29 -11.19
N ILE A 96 3.96 14.30 -11.65
CA ILE A 96 2.66 14.67 -11.08
C ILE A 96 1.63 13.58 -11.34
N LEU A 97 1.60 13.04 -12.57
CA LEU A 97 0.70 11.95 -12.92
C LEU A 97 1.05 10.67 -12.13
N ALA A 98 2.34 10.36 -11.99
CA ALA A 98 2.80 9.23 -11.17
C ALA A 98 2.31 9.36 -9.72
N THR A 99 2.41 10.54 -9.12
CA THR A 99 1.92 10.82 -7.76
C THR A 99 0.42 10.55 -7.63
N LYS A 100 -0.39 11.02 -8.58
CA LYS A 100 -1.84 10.77 -8.61
C LYS A 100 -2.17 9.29 -8.74
N ILE A 101 -1.52 8.60 -9.68
CA ILE A 101 -1.72 7.17 -9.90
C ILE A 101 -1.31 6.38 -8.66
N LEU A 102 -0.20 6.73 -8.00
CA LEU A 102 0.24 6.11 -6.76
C LEU A 102 -0.80 6.26 -5.66
N PHE A 103 -1.36 7.45 -5.47
CA PHE A 103 -2.41 7.67 -4.49
C PHE A 103 -3.63 6.78 -4.76
N ILE A 104 -4.10 6.71 -6.02
CA ILE A 104 -5.21 5.83 -6.42
C ILE A 104 -4.86 4.36 -6.15
N TYR A 105 -3.68 3.93 -6.56
CA TYR A 105 -3.21 2.55 -6.44
C TYR A 105 -3.15 2.09 -4.98
N PHE A 106 -2.46 2.84 -4.12
CA PHE A 106 -2.30 2.48 -2.72
C PHE A 106 -3.62 2.55 -1.94
N SER A 107 -4.44 3.58 -2.17
CA SER A 107 -5.75 3.68 -1.52
C SER A 107 -6.68 2.55 -1.96
N PHE A 108 -6.65 2.16 -3.24
CA PHE A 108 -7.44 1.03 -3.74
C PHE A 108 -7.02 -0.30 -3.10
N LEU A 109 -5.72 -0.58 -3.06
CA LEU A 109 -5.21 -1.79 -2.44
C LEU A 109 -5.49 -1.83 -0.93
N GLY A 110 -5.36 -0.71 -0.24
CA GLY A 110 -5.69 -0.61 1.18
C GLY A 110 -7.18 -0.82 1.45
N TYR A 111 -8.04 -0.21 0.64
CA TYR A 111 -9.49 -0.38 0.70
C TYR A 111 -9.91 -1.84 0.48
N CYS A 112 -9.43 -2.46 -0.59
CA CYS A 112 -9.65 -3.87 -0.87
C CYS A 112 -9.09 -4.77 0.24
N GLY A 113 -7.87 -4.48 0.69
CA GLY A 113 -7.21 -5.24 1.75
C GLY A 113 -8.00 -5.27 3.03
N MET A 114 -8.44 -4.11 3.51
CA MET A 114 -9.27 -4.02 4.72
C MET A 114 -10.62 -4.69 4.55
N PHE A 115 -11.28 -4.49 3.40
CA PHE A 115 -12.55 -5.14 3.10
C PHE A 115 -12.42 -6.67 3.10
N PHE A 116 -11.44 -7.23 2.39
CA PHE A 116 -11.26 -8.68 2.30
C PHE A 116 -10.80 -9.29 3.62
N LEU A 117 -9.92 -8.63 4.37
CA LEU A 117 -9.52 -9.05 5.71
C LEU A 117 -10.73 -9.21 6.62
N LEU A 118 -11.59 -8.19 6.71
CA LEU A 118 -12.79 -8.24 7.53
C LEU A 118 -13.82 -9.25 6.99
N ARG A 119 -14.04 -9.27 5.69
CA ARG A 119 -15.09 -10.09 5.08
C ARG A 119 -14.78 -11.58 5.06
N LYS A 120 -13.54 -11.96 4.73
CA LYS A 120 -13.13 -13.36 4.55
C LYS A 120 -12.51 -13.95 5.82
N ASN A 121 -11.53 -13.28 6.40
CA ASN A 121 -10.80 -13.86 7.53
C ASN A 121 -11.57 -13.67 8.84
N PHE A 122 -12.18 -12.51 9.04
CA PHE A 122 -13.01 -12.26 10.23
C PHE A 122 -14.49 -12.61 10.05
N GLU A 123 -14.93 -12.99 8.83
CA GLU A 123 -16.30 -13.41 8.51
C GLU A 123 -17.39 -12.36 8.85
N ILE A 124 -17.02 -11.10 8.83
CA ILE A 124 -17.90 -9.99 9.13
C ILE A 124 -18.87 -9.76 7.96
N SER A 125 -20.09 -9.29 8.25
CA SER A 125 -21.10 -9.00 7.22
C SER A 125 -20.59 -7.99 6.17
N PHE A 126 -21.17 -8.02 4.96
CA PHE A 126 -20.74 -7.15 3.85
C PHE A 126 -20.76 -5.66 4.25
N LEU A 127 -21.85 -5.19 4.84
CA LEU A 127 -21.99 -3.77 5.18
C LEU A 127 -21.00 -3.31 6.25
N ILE A 128 -20.77 -4.13 7.28
CA ILE A 128 -19.81 -3.80 8.35
C ILE A 128 -18.38 -3.86 7.80
N SER A 129 -18.05 -4.83 6.95
CA SER A 129 -16.74 -4.91 6.29
C SER A 129 -16.49 -3.70 5.38
N LEU A 130 -17.51 -3.25 4.65
CA LEU A 130 -17.44 -2.06 3.82
C LEU A 130 -17.25 -0.79 4.68
N LEU A 131 -18.00 -0.66 5.77
CA LEU A 131 -17.84 0.46 6.71
C LEU A 131 -16.43 0.49 7.31
N GLY A 132 -15.89 -0.66 7.71
CA GLY A 132 -14.52 -0.78 8.20
C GLY A 132 -13.49 -0.36 7.15
N ALA A 133 -13.68 -0.75 5.89
CA ALA A 133 -12.81 -0.34 4.80
C ALA A 133 -12.89 1.18 4.52
N ILE A 134 -14.08 1.77 4.60
CA ILE A 134 -14.27 3.23 4.48
C ILE A 134 -13.53 3.95 5.61
N ILE A 135 -13.79 3.59 6.86
CA ILE A 135 -13.12 4.20 8.02
C ILE A 135 -11.60 4.09 7.88
N PHE A 136 -11.11 2.96 7.37
CA PHE A 136 -9.68 2.74 7.20
C PHE A 136 -9.06 3.66 6.16
N ILE A 137 -9.67 3.84 4.96
CA ILE A 137 -9.09 4.72 3.94
C ILE A 137 -9.26 6.21 4.26
N PHE A 138 -10.32 6.60 5.00
CA PHE A 138 -10.52 7.97 5.45
C PHE A 138 -9.67 8.33 6.69
N ASN A 139 -8.71 7.49 7.10
CA ASN A 139 -7.84 7.81 8.21
C ASN A 139 -6.94 9.01 7.90
N GLY A 140 -6.81 9.91 8.88
CA GLY A 140 -6.03 11.14 8.71
C GLY A 140 -4.53 10.89 8.54
N PHE A 141 -4.00 9.75 9.03
CA PHE A 141 -2.57 9.44 8.92
C PHE A 141 -2.16 9.25 7.44
N TYR A 142 -2.85 8.38 6.71
CA TYR A 142 -2.54 8.13 5.30
C TYR A 142 -2.71 9.38 4.44
N LEU A 143 -3.86 10.05 4.59
CA LEU A 143 -4.18 11.25 3.83
C LEU A 143 -3.15 12.37 4.08
N TYR A 144 -2.84 12.64 5.34
CA TYR A 144 -1.85 13.64 5.69
C TYR A 144 -0.47 13.34 5.09
N ARG A 145 -0.02 12.09 5.21
CA ARG A 145 1.28 11.66 4.65
C ARG A 145 1.32 11.78 3.14
N ALA A 146 0.23 11.43 2.46
CA ALA A 146 0.13 11.58 1.02
C ALA A 146 0.15 13.06 0.60
N ILE A 147 -0.59 13.93 1.29
CA ILE A 147 -0.65 15.36 0.98
C ILE A 147 0.70 16.05 1.19
N VAL A 148 1.40 15.76 2.29
CA VAL A 148 2.70 16.36 2.61
C VAL A 148 3.83 15.85 1.73
N GLY A 149 3.71 14.65 1.17
CA GLY A 149 4.74 14.05 0.32
C GLY A 149 5.57 12.96 0.99
N HIS A 150 5.15 12.46 2.14
CA HIS A 150 5.81 11.35 2.83
C HIS A 150 5.55 10.02 2.12
N VAL A 151 6.05 9.88 0.89
CA VAL A 151 5.77 8.75 -0.02
C VAL A 151 6.15 7.40 0.60
N ALA A 152 7.21 7.37 1.40
CA ALA A 152 7.65 6.18 2.13
C ALA A 152 6.57 5.62 3.08
N TYR A 153 5.73 6.49 3.66
CA TYR A 153 4.69 6.10 4.59
C TYR A 153 3.41 5.57 3.92
N MET A 154 3.27 5.73 2.60
CA MET A 154 2.08 5.26 1.88
C MET A 154 1.88 3.74 1.99
N ASN A 155 2.97 2.98 2.13
CA ASN A 155 2.88 1.52 2.27
C ASN A 155 2.15 1.05 3.53
N PHE A 156 2.03 1.89 4.56
CA PHE A 156 1.27 1.54 5.77
C PHE A 156 -0.17 1.11 5.44
N ILE A 157 -0.78 1.68 4.42
CA ILE A 157 -2.14 1.33 4.00
C ILE A 157 -2.26 -0.11 3.46
N LEU A 158 -1.16 -0.74 3.10
CA LEU A 158 -1.13 -2.12 2.59
C LEU A 158 -1.12 -3.19 3.69
N ILE A 159 -0.99 -2.82 4.97
CA ILE A 159 -0.95 -3.77 6.09
C ILE A 159 -2.16 -4.71 6.11
N PRO A 160 -3.42 -4.25 5.97
CA PRO A 160 -4.56 -5.16 5.95
C PRO A 160 -4.51 -6.16 4.79
N LEU A 161 -4.04 -5.72 3.61
CA LEU A 161 -3.89 -6.60 2.45
C LEU A 161 -2.82 -7.66 2.68
N TYR A 162 -1.70 -7.27 3.28
CA TYR A 162 -0.65 -8.21 3.70
C TYR A 162 -1.18 -9.24 4.69
N CYS A 163 -1.86 -8.81 5.74
CA CYS A 163 -2.46 -9.70 6.73
C CYS A 163 -3.49 -10.64 6.10
N PHE A 164 -4.31 -10.13 5.17
CA PHE A 164 -5.25 -10.94 4.42
C PHE A 164 -4.53 -12.08 3.68
N PHE A 165 -3.51 -11.78 2.87
CA PHE A 165 -2.78 -12.79 2.13
C PHE A 165 -2.04 -13.77 3.04
N LEU A 166 -1.44 -13.29 4.12
CA LEU A 166 -0.73 -14.16 5.06
C LEU A 166 -1.68 -15.14 5.76
N ILE A 167 -2.84 -14.68 6.22
CA ILE A 167 -3.86 -15.55 6.83
C ILE A 167 -4.38 -16.57 5.81
N GLU A 168 -4.73 -16.13 4.59
CA GLU A 168 -5.15 -17.06 3.52
C GLU A 168 -4.05 -18.08 3.19
N ALA A 169 -2.79 -17.68 3.20
CA ALA A 169 -1.67 -18.61 2.99
C ALA A 169 -1.57 -19.68 4.07
N ILE A 170 -1.84 -19.31 5.34
CA ILE A 170 -1.75 -20.26 6.47
C ILE A 170 -2.98 -21.18 6.51
N THR A 171 -4.16 -20.65 6.21
CA THR A 171 -5.43 -21.40 6.39
C THR A 171 -5.91 -22.16 5.17
N ASN A 172 -5.41 -21.83 3.97
CA ASN A 172 -5.88 -22.44 2.73
C ASN A 172 -5.37 -23.87 2.54
N LYS A 173 -6.29 -24.81 2.36
CA LYS A 173 -5.97 -26.24 2.12
C LYS A 173 -5.50 -26.53 0.69
N ASN A 174 -5.81 -25.66 -0.27
CA ASN A 174 -5.35 -25.80 -1.65
C ASN A 174 -3.91 -25.33 -1.80
N ASN A 175 -2.98 -26.22 -2.11
CA ASN A 175 -1.55 -25.93 -2.21
C ASN A 175 -1.23 -24.83 -3.25
N ILE A 176 -1.95 -24.78 -4.38
CA ILE A 176 -1.72 -23.79 -5.44
C ILE A 176 -2.10 -22.39 -4.92
N LEU A 177 -3.30 -22.25 -4.36
CA LEU A 177 -3.76 -20.98 -3.81
C LEU A 177 -2.90 -20.53 -2.63
N ARG A 178 -2.52 -21.46 -1.74
CA ARG A 178 -1.60 -21.20 -0.63
C ARG A 178 -0.29 -20.60 -1.14
N ASN A 179 0.34 -21.20 -2.16
CA ASN A 179 1.60 -20.71 -2.70
C ASN A 179 1.45 -19.33 -3.37
N ILE A 180 0.32 -19.06 -4.04
CA ILE A 180 0.02 -17.74 -4.60
C ILE A 180 -0.08 -16.70 -3.48
N TYR A 181 -0.81 -16.99 -2.40
CA TYR A 181 -0.95 -16.06 -1.28
C TYR A 181 0.38 -15.85 -0.53
N LEU A 182 1.21 -16.90 -0.38
CA LEU A 182 2.57 -16.75 0.16
C LEU A 182 3.42 -15.83 -0.71
N PHE A 183 3.39 -16.02 -2.02
CA PHE A 183 4.13 -15.17 -2.95
C PHE A 183 3.66 -13.71 -2.88
N LEU A 184 2.35 -13.46 -2.88
CA LEU A 184 1.79 -12.11 -2.78
C LEU A 184 2.13 -11.45 -1.43
N SER A 185 2.09 -12.20 -0.32
CA SER A 185 2.50 -11.68 0.98
C SER A 185 3.99 -11.34 1.03
N ALA A 186 4.85 -12.18 0.43
CA ALA A 186 6.28 -11.92 0.35
C ALA A 186 6.59 -10.67 -0.49
N LEU A 187 5.89 -10.45 -1.61
CA LEU A 187 6.03 -9.24 -2.43
C LEU A 187 5.63 -7.99 -1.65
N LEU A 188 4.50 -8.02 -0.92
CA LEU A 188 4.09 -6.89 -0.10
C LEU A 188 5.06 -6.63 1.05
N PHE A 189 5.57 -7.68 1.69
CA PHE A 189 6.54 -7.53 2.76
C PHE A 189 7.85 -6.91 2.25
N SER A 190 8.34 -7.36 1.10
CA SER A 190 9.50 -6.76 0.44
C SER A 190 9.26 -5.28 0.14
N SER A 191 8.06 -4.91 -0.31
CA SER A 191 7.73 -3.52 -0.62
C SER A 191 7.82 -2.61 0.60
N PHE A 192 7.55 -3.10 1.82
CA PHE A 192 7.72 -2.32 3.04
C PHE A 192 9.18 -1.95 3.29
N PHE A 193 10.14 -2.81 2.94
CA PHE A 193 11.56 -2.49 3.08
C PHE A 193 12.06 -1.53 1.99
N TYR A 194 11.72 -1.82 0.74
CA TYR A 194 12.27 -1.07 -0.40
C TYR A 194 11.59 0.27 -0.70
N SER A 195 10.51 0.60 -0.01
CA SER A 195 9.78 1.86 -0.18
C SER A 195 10.28 3.03 0.64
N GLY A 196 11.39 2.87 1.36
CA GLY A 196 11.87 3.89 2.29
C GLY A 196 11.17 3.89 3.65
N SER A 197 10.39 2.85 3.96
CA SER A 197 9.57 2.77 5.20
C SER A 197 10.39 2.39 6.45
N GLY A 198 11.73 2.38 6.39
CA GLY A 198 12.59 2.00 7.51
C GLY A 198 12.17 2.58 8.86
N PRO A 199 11.91 3.89 8.97
CA PRO A 199 11.51 4.51 10.23
C PRO A 199 10.19 4.00 10.82
N ILE A 200 9.26 3.50 9.98
CA ILE A 200 7.95 3.01 10.43
C ILE A 200 7.85 1.48 10.47
N MET A 201 8.91 0.76 10.09
CA MET A 201 8.91 -0.71 10.12
C MET A 201 8.50 -1.30 11.48
N PRO A 202 8.94 -0.79 12.64
CA PRO A 202 8.47 -1.30 13.93
C PRO A 202 6.96 -1.18 14.10
N LEU A 203 6.35 -0.08 13.63
CA LEU A 203 4.89 0.12 13.69
C LEU A 203 4.15 -0.82 12.73
N ILE A 204 4.70 -1.06 11.53
CA ILE A 204 4.16 -2.03 10.58
C ILE A 204 4.16 -3.42 11.20
N LEU A 205 5.29 -3.87 11.75
CA LEU A 205 5.41 -5.18 12.39
C LEU A 205 4.47 -5.32 13.59
N LEU A 206 4.38 -4.31 14.44
CA LEU A 206 3.47 -4.30 15.58
C LEU A 206 2.01 -4.42 15.12
N SER A 207 1.62 -3.70 14.08
CA SER A 207 0.26 -3.76 13.51
C SER A 207 -0.05 -5.14 12.93
N ILE A 208 0.91 -5.78 12.26
CA ILE A 208 0.77 -7.13 11.73
C ILE A 208 0.59 -8.13 12.88
N ILE A 209 1.45 -8.08 13.89
CA ILE A 209 1.37 -8.94 15.08
C ILE A 209 0.00 -8.78 15.75
N PHE A 210 -0.47 -7.54 15.91
CA PHE A 210 -1.77 -7.25 16.51
C PHE A 210 -2.92 -7.91 15.74
N VAL A 211 -2.99 -7.74 14.42
CA VAL A 211 -4.02 -8.34 13.57
C VAL A 211 -3.98 -9.87 13.62
N LEU A 212 -2.79 -10.45 13.54
CA LEU A 212 -2.61 -11.92 13.61
C LEU A 212 -3.01 -12.47 14.98
N THR A 213 -2.71 -11.75 16.06
CA THR A 213 -3.11 -12.12 17.42
C THR A 213 -4.64 -12.12 17.57
N PHE A 214 -5.32 -11.08 17.04
CA PHE A 214 -6.78 -11.05 17.03
C PHE A 214 -7.38 -12.20 16.21
N PHE A 215 -6.80 -12.49 15.06
CA PHE A 215 -7.24 -13.61 14.24
C PHE A 215 -7.06 -14.95 14.96
N TYR A 216 -5.93 -15.10 15.64
CA TYR A 216 -5.61 -16.27 16.44
C TYR A 216 -6.63 -16.50 17.56
N PHE A 217 -6.96 -15.48 18.36
CA PHE A 217 -7.95 -15.59 19.44
C PHE A 217 -9.37 -15.87 18.93
N LYS A 218 -9.71 -15.43 17.72
CA LYS A 218 -11.00 -15.77 17.11
C LYS A 218 -11.09 -17.24 16.72
N ASN A 219 -10.00 -17.88 16.32
CA ASN A 219 -9.96 -19.24 15.82
C ASN A 219 -9.30 -20.17 16.84
N GLU A 220 -10.09 -20.81 17.71
CA GLU A 220 -9.56 -21.79 18.69
C GLU A 220 -8.82 -22.98 18.04
N GLU A 221 -9.10 -23.30 16.77
CA GLU A 221 -8.38 -24.33 16.01
C GLU A 221 -6.93 -23.96 15.72
N PHE A 222 -6.61 -22.69 15.67
CA PHE A 222 -5.23 -22.21 15.47
C PHE A 222 -4.32 -22.55 16.66
N LEU A 223 -4.90 -22.63 17.88
CA LEU A 223 -4.20 -23.09 19.08
C LEU A 223 -3.69 -24.52 18.96
N LYS A 224 -4.40 -25.38 18.22
CA LYS A 224 -4.07 -26.80 18.06
C LYS A 224 -2.93 -27.04 17.04
N ILE A 225 -2.56 -26.04 16.23
CA ILE A 225 -1.46 -26.18 15.24
C ILE A 225 -0.10 -25.94 15.90
N PHE A 226 -0.06 -25.22 17.02
CA PHE A 226 1.17 -24.88 17.75
C PHE A 226 1.34 -25.63 19.08
N SER A 227 0.39 -26.48 19.44
CA SER A 227 0.50 -27.44 20.55
C SER A 227 0.95 -28.83 20.06
#